data_a338147f321853f1c16bd9c8a2e3a22f
#
_entry.id   a338147f321853f1c16bd9c8a2e3a22f
#
_cell.length_a   1.000
_cell.length_b   1.000
_cell.length_c   1.000
_cell.angle_alpha   90.00
_cell.angle_beta   90.00
_cell.angle_gamma   90.00
#
_symmetry.space_group_name_H-M   'P 1'
#
loop_
_entity.id
_entity.type
_entity.pdbx_description
1 polymer ?
#
loop_
_entity_poly.entity_id
_entity_poly.type
_entity_poly.pdbx_seq_one_letter_code
_entity_poly.pdbx_strand_id
1 'polypeptide(L)'
;VGGPAIFTHKNYFDGVAKTGGSYPDAVKKHNPMATFASRGCPVGCWFCIVPAMEGRTFTEIENFIVRPVLCDNNLSALSSDYQNHIVSRYKKTDVPLLDANSGFEPRTFDEEVWEKINKGPWRFAYDDQGDGPHVERVMKMLKNVPRSKKRVYVLIGNEPFESCMDRIYRVISWGGEPYVQPVMKLNA
;
A
#
# COMPACT_ATOMS: atom_id res chain seq x y z
N VAL A 1 -13.74 -8.13 16.75
CA VAL A 1 -12.53 -8.52 15.99
C VAL A 1 -12.71 -8.10 14.53
N GLY A 2 -11.69 -7.57 13.91
CA GLY A 2 -11.68 -7.11 12.52
C GLY A 2 -10.43 -7.55 11.75
N GLY A 3 -10.32 -7.07 10.52
CA GLY A 3 -9.18 -7.31 9.63
C GLY A 3 -9.27 -8.59 8.81
N PRO A 4 -8.23 -8.91 8.00
CA PRO A 4 -8.25 -10.02 7.05
C PRO A 4 -8.56 -11.39 7.67
N ALA A 5 -8.19 -11.63 8.94
CA ALA A 5 -8.40 -12.89 9.62
C ALA A 5 -9.87 -13.31 9.68
N ILE A 6 -10.82 -12.37 9.70
CA ILE A 6 -12.25 -12.69 9.71
C ILE A 6 -12.67 -13.36 8.39
N PHE A 7 -12.04 -12.98 7.28
CA PHE A 7 -12.38 -13.51 5.96
C PHE A 7 -11.72 -14.86 5.69
N THR A 8 -10.54 -15.09 6.25
CA THR A 8 -9.81 -16.36 6.09
C THR A 8 -10.25 -17.44 7.07
N HIS A 9 -10.82 -17.05 8.23
CA HIS A 9 -11.20 -17.96 9.32
C HIS A 9 -12.59 -17.59 9.84
N LYS A 10 -13.60 -17.65 8.97
CA LYS A 10 -14.96 -17.13 9.22
C LYS A 10 -15.58 -17.62 10.54
N ASN A 11 -15.39 -18.88 10.88
CA ASN A 11 -16.04 -19.51 12.04
C ASN A 11 -15.15 -19.54 13.31
N TYR A 12 -13.91 -19.07 13.21
CA TYR A 12 -12.95 -19.14 14.32
C TYR A 12 -13.38 -18.32 15.55
N PHE A 13 -14.09 -17.22 15.29
CA PHE A 13 -14.53 -16.30 16.33
C PHE A 13 -15.98 -16.50 16.77
N ASP A 14 -16.68 -17.51 16.25
CA ASP A 14 -18.08 -17.75 16.53
C ASP A 14 -18.28 -18.09 18.02
N GLY A 15 -19.19 -17.40 18.66
CA GLY A 15 -19.46 -17.54 20.09
C GLY A 15 -18.41 -16.96 21.04
N VAL A 16 -17.26 -16.49 20.49
CA VAL A 16 -16.14 -15.97 21.30
C VAL A 16 -16.05 -14.44 21.20
N ALA A 17 -16.28 -13.87 20.01
CA ALA A 17 -16.18 -12.43 19.79
C ALA A 17 -17.13 -11.94 18.71
N LYS A 18 -17.55 -10.68 18.81
CA LYS A 18 -18.23 -9.99 17.69
C LYS A 18 -17.23 -9.73 16.58
N THR A 19 -17.59 -10.12 15.36
CA THR A 19 -16.78 -9.92 14.15
C THR A 19 -17.38 -8.83 13.27
N GLY A 20 -16.51 -8.14 12.50
CA GLY A 20 -16.92 -7.05 11.62
C GLY A 20 -17.18 -5.73 12.35
N GLY A 21 -17.85 -4.82 11.66
CA GLY A 21 -18.09 -3.44 12.13
C GLY A 21 -16.94 -2.50 11.83
N SER A 22 -17.25 -1.20 11.89
CA SER A 22 -16.26 -0.13 11.73
C SER A 22 -15.79 0.34 13.10
N TYR A 23 -14.47 0.30 13.30
CA TYR A 23 -13.83 0.84 14.49
C TYR A 23 -12.82 1.93 14.07
N PRO A 24 -13.30 3.15 13.76
CA PRO A 24 -12.43 4.22 13.25
C PRO A 24 -11.28 4.57 14.19
N ASP A 25 -11.45 4.33 15.49
CA ASP A 25 -10.42 4.60 16.50
C ASP A 25 -9.47 3.43 16.77
N ALA A 26 -9.66 2.26 16.14
CA ALA A 26 -8.83 1.09 16.43
C ALA A 26 -7.34 1.35 16.11
N VAL A 27 -7.05 1.95 14.96
CA VAL A 27 -5.67 2.30 14.58
C VAL A 27 -5.09 3.31 15.56
N LYS A 28 -5.83 4.37 15.88
CA LYS A 28 -5.41 5.40 16.82
C LYS A 28 -5.12 4.85 18.21
N LYS A 29 -5.91 3.88 18.66
CA LYS A 29 -5.74 3.23 19.98
C LYS A 29 -4.49 2.35 20.01
N HIS A 30 -4.20 1.61 18.95
CA HIS A 30 -3.11 0.63 18.91
C HIS A 30 -1.81 1.18 18.32
N ASN A 31 -1.90 2.20 17.47
CA ASN A 31 -0.74 2.91 16.93
C ASN A 31 -1.04 4.41 16.82
N PRO A 32 -0.68 5.21 17.83
CA PRO A 32 -0.93 6.65 17.83
C PRO A 32 -0.15 7.40 16.74
N MET A 33 0.85 6.76 16.11
CA MET A 33 1.62 7.33 15.00
C MET A 33 0.95 7.13 13.65
N ALA A 34 -0.10 6.30 13.56
CA ALA A 34 -0.74 5.92 12.30
C ALA A 34 -2.06 6.64 12.06
N THR A 35 -2.38 6.83 10.78
CA THR A 35 -3.64 7.41 10.31
C THR A 35 -4.03 6.84 8.95
N PHE A 36 -5.24 7.19 8.50
CA PHE A 36 -5.73 6.98 7.14
C PHE A 36 -6.21 8.32 6.57
N ALA A 37 -5.89 8.60 5.32
CA ALA A 37 -6.49 9.68 4.54
C ALA A 37 -7.62 9.16 3.65
N SER A 38 -7.59 7.87 3.28
CA SER A 38 -8.64 7.22 2.49
C SER A 38 -8.85 5.77 2.89
N ARG A 39 -9.98 5.19 2.44
CA ARG A 39 -10.30 3.77 2.55
C ARG A 39 -10.78 3.24 1.21
N GLY A 40 -10.69 1.92 1.00
CA GLY A 40 -11.03 1.28 -0.28
C GLY A 40 -9.89 1.30 -1.28
N CYS A 41 -10.06 0.63 -2.43
CA CYS A 41 -9.10 0.64 -3.53
C CYS A 41 -9.78 0.19 -4.83
N PRO A 42 -9.71 0.96 -5.94
CA PRO A 42 -10.34 0.60 -7.20
C PRO A 42 -9.54 -0.40 -8.05
N VAL A 43 -8.27 -0.63 -7.75
CA VAL A 43 -7.38 -1.50 -8.56
C VAL A 43 -7.91 -2.93 -8.64
N GLY A 44 -8.47 -3.46 -7.53
CA GLY A 44 -9.20 -4.72 -7.55
C GLY A 44 -8.35 -5.95 -7.83
N CYS A 45 -7.10 -5.99 -7.35
CA CYS A 45 -6.21 -7.14 -7.50
C CYS A 45 -6.90 -8.43 -7.04
N TRP A 46 -6.78 -9.49 -7.83
CA TRP A 46 -7.52 -10.76 -7.62
C TRP A 46 -7.23 -11.46 -6.28
N PHE A 47 -6.06 -11.23 -5.71
CA PHE A 47 -5.62 -11.80 -4.42
C PHE A 47 -5.89 -10.87 -3.23
N CYS A 48 -6.35 -9.64 -3.47
CA CYS A 48 -6.46 -8.62 -2.44
C CYS A 48 -7.80 -8.70 -1.70
N ILE A 49 -7.73 -8.60 -0.37
CA ILE A 49 -8.93 -8.61 0.49
C ILE A 49 -9.63 -7.24 0.55
N VAL A 50 -8.95 -6.14 0.19
CA VAL A 50 -9.46 -4.78 0.34
C VAL A 50 -10.83 -4.58 -0.35
N PRO A 51 -11.06 -5.06 -1.60
CA PRO A 51 -12.37 -4.93 -2.23
C PRO A 51 -13.52 -5.55 -1.42
N ALA A 52 -13.27 -6.65 -0.72
CA ALA A 52 -14.28 -7.31 0.11
C ALA A 52 -14.48 -6.62 1.47
N MET A 53 -13.43 -5.99 2.01
CA MET A 53 -13.49 -5.32 3.32
C MET A 53 -13.95 -3.87 3.25
N GLU A 54 -13.53 -3.12 2.24
CA GLU A 54 -13.62 -1.67 2.19
C GLU A 54 -14.27 -1.13 0.90
N GLY A 55 -14.53 -2.01 -0.07
CA GLY A 55 -15.10 -1.64 -1.35
C GLY A 55 -14.06 -1.37 -2.46
N ARG A 56 -14.60 -1.19 -3.67
CA ARG A 56 -13.83 -0.96 -4.92
C ARG A 56 -13.74 0.51 -5.32
N THR A 57 -14.10 1.41 -4.42
CA THR A 57 -14.02 2.86 -4.61
C THR A 57 -13.30 3.46 -3.43
N PHE A 58 -12.61 4.58 -3.65
CA PHE A 58 -12.07 5.34 -2.54
C PHE A 58 -13.16 6.08 -1.79
N THR A 59 -13.08 6.04 -0.46
CA THR A 59 -13.74 6.97 0.45
C THR A 59 -12.68 7.90 0.99
N GLU A 60 -12.70 9.15 0.56
CA GLU A 60 -11.77 10.19 0.97
C GLU A 60 -12.15 10.73 2.36
N ILE A 61 -11.16 10.97 3.21
CA ILE A 61 -11.31 11.46 4.58
C ILE A 61 -10.70 12.87 4.66
N GLU A 62 -11.42 13.88 4.24
CA GLU A 62 -10.93 15.26 4.10
C GLU A 62 -10.21 15.80 5.36
N ASN A 63 -10.77 15.51 6.53
CA ASN A 63 -10.28 16.03 7.81
C ASN A 63 -9.50 14.98 8.62
N PHE A 64 -8.77 14.08 7.94
CA PHE A 64 -7.93 13.09 8.64
C PHE A 64 -6.88 13.78 9.53
N ILE A 65 -6.54 13.14 10.65
CA ILE A 65 -5.47 13.62 11.52
C ILE A 65 -4.14 13.27 10.88
N VAL A 66 -3.29 14.28 10.62
CA VAL A 66 -1.96 14.06 10.07
C VAL A 66 -1.06 13.36 11.09
N ARG A 67 -0.46 12.25 10.68
CA ARG A 67 0.42 11.40 11.49
C ARG A 67 1.61 10.93 10.65
N PRO A 68 2.73 10.55 11.27
CA PRO A 68 3.93 10.12 10.53
C PRO A 68 3.76 8.83 9.70
N VAL A 69 2.79 7.99 10.03
CA VAL A 69 2.51 6.72 9.30
C VAL A 69 1.15 6.82 8.64
N LEU A 70 1.12 6.70 7.32
CA LEU A 70 -0.11 6.75 6.51
C LEU A 70 -0.42 5.33 6.01
N CYS A 71 -1.56 4.78 6.46
CA CYS A 71 -1.95 3.39 6.27
C CYS A 71 -3.05 3.21 5.20
N ASP A 72 -3.09 4.05 4.19
CA ASP A 72 -4.02 3.94 3.07
C ASP A 72 -3.72 2.70 2.22
N ASN A 73 -4.71 2.21 1.48
CA ASN A 73 -4.52 1.00 0.67
C ASN A 73 -3.66 1.23 -0.58
N ASN A 74 -3.74 2.41 -1.19
CA ASN A 74 -2.98 2.75 -2.40
C ASN A 74 -3.00 4.26 -2.64
N LEU A 75 -1.92 4.95 -2.32
CA LEU A 75 -1.88 6.41 -2.31
C LEU A 75 -1.89 7.03 -3.71
N SER A 76 -1.13 6.50 -4.65
CA SER A 76 -1.04 7.10 -5.98
C SER A 76 -2.15 6.66 -6.95
N ALA A 77 -3.04 5.76 -6.54
CA ALA A 77 -4.26 5.47 -7.27
C ALA A 77 -5.43 6.43 -6.93
N LEU A 78 -5.27 7.29 -5.93
CA LEU A 78 -6.19 8.38 -5.62
C LEU A 78 -6.19 9.44 -6.73
N SER A 79 -7.24 10.25 -6.82
CA SER A 79 -7.27 11.39 -7.74
C SER A 79 -6.10 12.35 -7.49
N SER A 80 -5.61 13.02 -8.53
CA SER A 80 -4.51 14.00 -8.39
C SER A 80 -4.87 15.11 -7.40
N ASP A 81 -6.13 15.56 -7.40
CA ASP A 81 -6.60 16.60 -6.48
C ASP A 81 -6.51 16.13 -5.04
N TYR A 82 -6.92 14.88 -4.78
CA TYR A 82 -6.87 14.35 -3.42
C TYR A 82 -5.45 14.02 -2.96
N GLN A 83 -4.57 13.54 -3.84
CA GLN A 83 -3.14 13.40 -3.53
C GLN A 83 -2.54 14.76 -3.12
N ASN A 84 -2.84 15.83 -3.86
CA ASN A 84 -2.40 17.20 -3.53
C ASN A 84 -3.02 17.70 -2.23
N HIS A 85 -4.26 17.35 -1.93
CA HIS A 85 -4.90 17.65 -0.64
C HIS A 85 -4.12 17.00 0.52
N ILE A 86 -3.79 15.71 0.43
CA ILE A 86 -2.97 15.01 1.44
C ILE A 86 -1.63 15.73 1.64
N VAL A 87 -0.90 15.99 0.55
CA VAL A 87 0.40 16.67 0.60
C VAL A 87 0.29 18.06 1.25
N SER A 88 -0.75 18.81 0.90
CA SER A 88 -1.02 20.14 1.48
C SER A 88 -1.24 20.06 3.00
N ARG A 89 -1.97 19.04 3.47
CA ARG A 89 -2.19 18.85 4.91
C ARG A 89 -0.90 18.52 5.66
N TYR A 90 -0.07 17.64 5.11
CA TYR A 90 1.26 17.36 5.69
C TYR A 90 2.13 18.60 5.77
N LYS A 91 2.19 19.41 4.71
CA LYS A 91 2.95 20.65 4.70
C LYS A 91 2.47 21.68 5.73
N LYS A 92 1.15 21.77 5.95
CA LYS A 92 0.58 22.71 6.91
C LYS A 92 0.85 22.34 8.38
N THR A 93 1.06 21.06 8.67
CA THR A 93 1.26 20.57 10.03
C THR A 93 2.73 20.37 10.40
N ASP A 94 3.62 20.47 9.41
CA ASP A 94 5.07 20.19 9.56
C ASP A 94 5.37 18.78 10.15
N VAL A 95 4.43 17.85 9.98
CA VAL A 95 4.61 16.45 10.37
C VAL A 95 5.23 15.70 9.20
N PRO A 96 6.39 15.06 9.35
CA PRO A 96 7.00 14.31 8.26
C PRO A 96 6.22 13.01 8.01
N LEU A 97 6.04 12.63 6.74
CA LEU A 97 5.59 11.31 6.37
C LEU A 97 6.78 10.34 6.45
N LEU A 98 6.85 9.58 7.53
CA LEU A 98 7.95 8.63 7.77
C LEU A 98 7.70 7.26 7.16
N ASP A 99 6.44 6.89 6.96
CA ASP A 99 6.05 5.63 6.34
C ASP A 99 4.72 5.76 5.60
N ALA A 100 4.78 5.66 4.28
CA ALA A 100 3.62 5.39 3.42
C ALA A 100 3.42 3.87 3.38
N ASN A 101 2.87 3.30 4.46
CA ASN A 101 2.90 1.88 4.77
C ASN A 101 2.27 0.99 3.69
N SER A 102 1.22 1.47 3.04
CA SER A 102 0.51 0.70 2.00
C SER A 102 1.16 0.81 0.62
N GLY A 103 2.00 1.82 0.42
CA GLY A 103 2.73 2.01 -0.82
C GLY A 103 1.98 2.78 -1.91
N PHE A 104 2.56 2.74 -3.08
CA PHE A 104 2.17 3.50 -4.25
C PHE A 104 1.92 2.58 -5.45
N GLU A 105 0.95 2.90 -6.26
CA GLU A 105 0.67 2.24 -7.53
C GLU A 105 1.72 2.65 -8.57
N PRO A 106 2.52 1.73 -9.10
CA PRO A 106 3.57 2.09 -10.05
C PRO A 106 3.06 2.74 -11.35
N ARG A 107 1.82 2.40 -11.77
CA ARG A 107 1.24 2.91 -13.02
C ARG A 107 0.96 4.41 -12.96
N THR A 108 0.52 4.88 -11.80
CA THR A 108 0.06 6.27 -11.58
C THR A 108 0.97 7.08 -10.68
N PHE A 109 2.10 6.51 -10.25
CA PHE A 109 3.03 7.17 -9.34
C PHE A 109 3.67 8.40 -9.99
N ASP A 110 3.64 9.50 -9.26
CA ASP A 110 4.32 10.76 -9.55
C ASP A 110 5.23 11.14 -8.38
N GLU A 111 6.55 11.15 -8.62
CA GLU A 111 7.56 11.50 -7.61
C GLU A 111 7.39 12.94 -7.14
N GLU A 112 7.14 13.89 -8.06
CA GLU A 112 7.07 15.31 -7.75
C GLU A 112 5.98 15.68 -6.75
N VAL A 113 4.93 14.87 -6.68
CA VAL A 113 3.85 15.04 -5.70
C VAL A 113 4.35 14.65 -4.30
N TRP A 114 4.93 13.46 -4.17
CA TRP A 114 5.18 12.83 -2.88
C TRP A 114 6.56 13.10 -2.27
N GLU A 115 7.59 13.40 -3.08
CA GLU A 115 8.95 13.70 -2.59
C GLU A 115 9.00 14.86 -1.59
N LYS A 116 8.05 15.79 -1.72
CA LYS A 116 7.94 16.99 -0.89
C LYS A 116 7.69 16.67 0.59
N ILE A 117 7.06 15.53 0.87
CA ILE A 117 6.68 15.14 2.23
C ILE A 117 7.23 13.78 2.65
N ASN A 118 7.48 12.85 1.73
CA ASN A 118 7.94 11.51 2.07
C ASN A 118 9.40 11.50 2.51
N LYS A 119 9.64 11.11 3.76
CA LYS A 119 10.97 10.90 4.35
C LYS A 119 11.29 9.43 4.57
N GLY A 120 10.28 8.59 4.41
CA GLY A 120 10.36 7.15 4.59
C GLY A 120 10.77 6.37 3.33
N PRO A 121 10.62 5.05 3.36
CA PRO A 121 10.83 4.21 2.19
C PRO A 121 9.72 4.41 1.15
N TRP A 122 10.09 4.28 -0.10
CA TRP A 122 9.18 4.15 -1.23
C TRP A 122 8.79 2.68 -1.37
N ARG A 123 7.50 2.38 -1.43
CA ARG A 123 6.97 1.03 -1.49
C ARG A 123 6.12 0.86 -2.74
N PHE A 124 6.40 -0.19 -3.51
CA PHE A 124 5.68 -0.52 -4.74
C PHE A 124 5.38 -2.01 -4.78
N ALA A 125 4.45 -2.42 -5.63
CA ALA A 125 4.15 -3.82 -5.90
C ALA A 125 4.59 -4.21 -7.32
N TYR A 126 5.00 -5.48 -7.47
CA TYR A 126 5.32 -6.14 -8.73
C TYR A 126 4.64 -7.51 -8.73
N ASP A 127 3.34 -7.51 -9.02
CA ASP A 127 2.48 -8.67 -8.78
C ASP A 127 2.48 -9.68 -9.93
N ASP A 128 2.70 -9.22 -11.16
CA ASP A 128 2.83 -10.05 -12.36
C ASP A 128 3.80 -9.43 -13.38
N GLN A 129 4.14 -10.19 -14.45
CA GLN A 129 5.09 -9.75 -15.47
C GLN A 129 4.66 -8.46 -16.18
N GLY A 130 3.36 -8.21 -16.31
CA GLY A 130 2.81 -7.01 -16.95
C GLY A 130 3.12 -5.71 -16.20
N ASP A 131 3.40 -5.78 -14.92
CA ASP A 131 3.77 -4.61 -14.10
C ASP A 131 5.20 -4.12 -14.36
N GLY A 132 6.04 -4.96 -14.98
CA GLY A 132 7.46 -4.71 -15.17
C GLY A 132 7.81 -3.33 -15.72
N PRO A 133 7.23 -2.87 -16.84
CA PRO A 133 7.51 -1.55 -17.40
C PRO A 133 7.20 -0.40 -16.45
N HIS A 134 6.16 -0.53 -15.63
CA HIS A 134 5.74 0.48 -14.68
C HIS A 134 6.70 0.55 -13.48
N VAL A 135 7.10 -0.60 -12.95
CA VAL A 135 8.08 -0.68 -11.85
C VAL A 135 9.45 -0.18 -12.30
N GLU A 136 9.91 -0.56 -13.52
CA GLU A 136 11.15 -0.05 -14.09
C GLU A 136 11.14 1.47 -14.23
N ARG A 137 10.03 2.04 -14.75
CA ARG A 137 9.83 3.49 -14.84
C ARG A 137 10.04 4.17 -13.50
N VAL A 138 9.39 3.65 -12.45
CA VAL A 138 9.48 4.24 -11.11
C VAL A 138 10.89 4.09 -10.54
N MET A 139 11.55 2.96 -10.73
CA MET A 139 12.94 2.77 -10.29
C MET A 139 13.89 3.75 -10.99
N LYS A 140 13.66 4.07 -12.28
CA LYS A 140 14.41 5.10 -13.02
C LYS A 140 14.15 6.51 -12.48
N MET A 141 12.89 6.84 -12.14
CA MET A 141 12.55 8.12 -11.50
C MET A 141 13.33 8.27 -10.18
N LEU A 142 13.31 7.25 -9.35
CA LEU A 142 13.96 7.20 -8.04
C LEU A 142 15.47 6.83 -8.09
N LYS A 143 16.16 7.00 -9.22
CA LYS A 143 17.57 6.58 -9.39
C LYS A 143 18.52 7.14 -8.33
N ASN A 144 18.26 8.35 -7.84
CA ASN A 144 19.08 9.03 -6.83
C ASN A 144 18.70 8.64 -5.38
N VAL A 145 17.63 7.87 -5.20
CA VAL A 145 17.21 7.38 -3.88
C VAL A 145 18.01 6.12 -3.54
N PRO A 146 18.56 5.98 -2.32
CA PRO A 146 19.26 4.78 -1.89
C PRO A 146 18.40 3.51 -2.06
N ARG A 147 19.04 2.38 -2.43
CA ARG A 147 18.37 1.09 -2.60
C ARG A 147 17.53 0.70 -1.39
N SER A 148 18.07 0.85 -0.18
CA SER A 148 17.39 0.52 1.07
C SER A 148 16.09 1.29 1.33
N LYS A 149 15.86 2.38 0.58
CA LYS A 149 14.62 3.16 0.62
C LYS A 149 13.67 2.87 -0.56
N LYS A 150 14.01 1.95 -1.46
CA LYS A 150 13.20 1.58 -2.64
C LYS A 150 12.75 0.13 -2.52
N ARG A 151 11.65 -0.12 -1.81
CA ARG A 151 11.14 -1.46 -1.56
C ARG A 151 10.09 -1.84 -2.61
N VAL A 152 10.28 -3.00 -3.23
CA VAL A 152 9.34 -3.57 -4.19
C VAL A 152 8.85 -4.92 -3.67
N TYR A 153 7.56 -5.00 -3.36
CA TYR A 153 6.93 -6.26 -2.98
C TYR A 153 6.72 -7.10 -4.24
N VAL A 154 7.34 -8.28 -4.28
CA VAL A 154 7.23 -9.21 -5.39
C VAL A 154 6.33 -10.37 -4.95
N LEU A 155 5.15 -10.46 -5.54
CA LEU A 155 4.20 -11.53 -5.27
C LEU A 155 4.73 -12.84 -5.86
N ILE A 156 4.73 -13.92 -5.07
CA ILE A 156 5.17 -15.25 -5.52
C ILE A 156 4.10 -16.31 -5.28
N GLY A 157 4.18 -17.41 -6.05
CA GLY A 157 3.23 -18.52 -5.94
C GLY A 157 1.99 -18.39 -6.83
N ASN A 158 1.89 -17.36 -7.64
CA ASN A 158 0.85 -17.12 -8.64
C ASN A 158 1.30 -17.47 -10.07
N GLU A 159 2.59 -17.58 -10.30
CA GLU A 159 3.24 -17.88 -11.58
C GLU A 159 4.31 -18.97 -11.39
N PRO A 160 4.87 -19.54 -12.49
CA PRO A 160 6.03 -20.44 -12.41
C PRO A 160 7.18 -19.81 -11.63
N PHE A 161 7.95 -20.66 -10.95
CA PHE A 161 9.06 -20.22 -10.09
C PHE A 161 10.06 -19.33 -10.83
N GLU A 162 10.38 -19.67 -12.07
CA GLU A 162 11.30 -18.92 -12.92
C GLU A 162 10.81 -17.50 -13.21
N SER A 163 9.50 -17.33 -13.43
CA SER A 163 8.86 -16.01 -13.59
C SER A 163 8.98 -15.17 -12.32
N CYS A 164 8.76 -15.78 -11.17
CA CYS A 164 8.90 -15.10 -9.88
C CYS A 164 10.35 -14.65 -9.64
N MET A 165 11.31 -15.53 -9.94
CA MET A 165 12.74 -15.22 -9.81
C MET A 165 13.19 -14.13 -10.79
N ASP A 166 12.71 -14.15 -12.04
CA ASP A 166 12.98 -13.09 -13.02
C ASP A 166 12.55 -11.72 -12.51
N ARG A 167 11.34 -11.60 -11.94
CA ARG A 167 10.87 -10.35 -11.33
C ARG A 167 11.77 -9.87 -10.18
N ILE A 168 12.22 -10.77 -9.32
CA ILE A 168 13.15 -10.44 -8.23
C ILE A 168 14.46 -9.90 -8.79
N TYR A 169 15.05 -10.58 -9.79
CA TYR A 169 16.32 -10.15 -10.41
C TYR A 169 16.17 -8.81 -11.14
N ARG A 170 15.05 -8.57 -11.82
CA ARG A 170 14.76 -7.26 -12.44
C ARG A 170 14.73 -6.14 -11.40
N VAL A 171 14.03 -6.32 -10.29
CA VAL A 171 14.02 -5.31 -9.21
C VAL A 171 15.42 -4.99 -8.72
N ILE A 172 16.27 -6.02 -8.55
CA ILE A 172 17.67 -5.84 -8.14
C ILE A 172 18.43 -5.04 -9.21
N SER A 173 18.28 -5.41 -10.47
CA SER A 173 18.97 -4.75 -11.60
C SER A 173 18.57 -3.29 -11.78
N TRP A 174 17.32 -2.94 -11.46
CA TRP A 174 16.80 -1.56 -11.46
C TRP A 174 17.19 -0.77 -10.21
N GLY A 175 17.94 -1.36 -9.28
CA GLY A 175 18.41 -0.72 -8.06
C GLY A 175 17.35 -0.62 -6.95
N GLY A 176 16.33 -1.46 -7.00
CA GLY A 176 15.34 -1.63 -5.93
C GLY A 176 15.71 -2.73 -4.94
N GLU A 177 15.04 -2.77 -3.80
CA GLU A 177 15.12 -3.83 -2.80
C GLU A 177 13.87 -4.73 -2.91
N PRO A 178 13.99 -5.96 -3.44
CA PRO A 178 12.85 -6.86 -3.52
C PRO A 178 12.46 -7.38 -2.15
N TYR A 179 11.17 -7.39 -1.88
CA TYR A 179 10.56 -8.00 -0.70
C TYR A 179 9.57 -9.06 -1.16
N VAL A 180 9.93 -10.31 -0.96
CA VAL A 180 9.14 -11.46 -1.45
C VAL A 180 7.91 -11.66 -0.58
N GLN A 181 6.73 -11.72 -1.21
CA GLN A 181 5.46 -11.91 -0.56
C GLN A 181 4.70 -13.09 -1.19
N PRO A 182 4.47 -14.17 -0.46
CA PRO A 182 3.68 -15.30 -0.99
C PRO A 182 2.22 -14.90 -1.17
N VAL A 183 1.62 -15.37 -2.27
CA VAL A 183 0.16 -15.25 -2.45
C VAL A 183 -0.55 -16.12 -1.42
N MET A 184 -1.44 -15.51 -0.67
CA MET A 184 -2.37 -16.24 0.20
C MET A 184 -3.72 -16.34 -0.50
N LYS A 185 -4.11 -17.58 -0.88
CA LYS A 185 -5.47 -17.81 -1.39
C LYS A 185 -6.45 -17.54 -0.24
N LEU A 186 -7.23 -16.49 -0.40
CA LEU A 186 -8.37 -16.27 0.48
C LEU A 186 -9.39 -17.35 0.11
N ASN A 187 -9.54 -18.35 0.96
CA ASN A 187 -10.58 -19.35 0.78
C ASN A 187 -11.93 -18.63 0.84
N ALA A 188 -12.56 -18.52 -0.32
CA ALA A 188 -13.89 -17.97 -0.47
C ALA A 188 -14.93 -18.91 0.12
#